data_b0f8f731290e8acc2996508e4c6539c5
#
_entry.id   b0f8f731290e8acc2996508e4c6539c5
#
_cell.length_a   1.000
_cell.length_b   1.000
_cell.length_c   1.000
_cell.angle_alpha   90.00
_cell.angle_beta   90.00
_cell.angle_gamma   90.00
#
_symmetry.space_group_name_H-M   'P 1'
#
loop_
_entity.id
_entity.type
_entity.pdbx_description
1 polymer ?
#
loop_
_entity_poly.entity_id
_entity_poly.type
_entity_poly.pdbx_seq_one_letter_code
_entity_poly.pdbx_strand_id
1 'polypeptide(L)'
;MDLYVGTSGFSFPEWKGTFYPEDLPGKKMLSYYAERLGTVEINNTFYRMPKREMLAGWTEQVPAGFRFAVKAPQRITHWKRLVDAGEDTAFFLAQLDALGERLGAVLFQLPPHLKRDPPGEPDRLAAFLSLVANAPAPIAFEFRHESWNDPAVGEAIVGAGCTVCASDTDEADAAIVPGARFGYLRLRKTDYDDAALREWAARLRDQGWERAFVFFKHEDEGRGPQLAKRFLELWGER
;
A
#
# COMPACT_ATOMS: atom_id res chain seq x y z
N MET A 1 -8.95 15.12 -5.96
CA MET A 1 -8.19 13.91 -5.55
C MET A 1 -8.91 13.19 -4.43
N ASP A 2 -9.20 11.92 -4.60
CA ASP A 2 -9.75 11.06 -3.56
C ASP A 2 -8.60 10.64 -2.63
N LEU A 3 -8.69 10.96 -1.34
CA LEU A 3 -7.66 10.63 -0.36
C LEU A 3 -8.12 9.48 0.54
N TYR A 4 -7.31 8.42 0.60
CA TYR A 4 -7.49 7.27 1.46
C TYR A 4 -6.34 7.18 2.46
N VAL A 5 -6.62 7.38 3.74
CA VAL A 5 -5.62 7.33 4.81
C VAL A 5 -5.97 6.21 5.78
N GLY A 6 -4.99 5.41 6.11
CA GLY A 6 -5.15 4.27 7.01
C GLY A 6 -3.82 3.75 7.53
N THR A 7 -3.77 2.47 7.87
CA THR A 7 -2.61 1.83 8.48
C THR A 7 -2.19 0.58 7.72
N SER A 8 -0.92 0.18 7.91
CA SER A 8 -0.38 -1.09 7.42
C SER A 8 -0.80 -2.24 8.36
N GLY A 9 -2.03 -2.71 8.21
CA GLY A 9 -2.68 -3.68 9.08
C GLY A 9 -3.72 -3.05 9.99
N PHE A 10 -4.61 -3.87 10.54
CA PHE A 10 -5.68 -3.46 11.45
C PHE A 10 -5.87 -4.39 12.65
N SER A 11 -5.36 -5.60 12.59
CA SER A 11 -5.62 -6.64 13.60
C SER A 11 -4.48 -6.75 14.60
N PHE A 12 -4.33 -5.70 15.40
CA PHE A 12 -3.28 -5.61 16.43
C PHE A 12 -3.93 -5.61 17.81
N PRO A 13 -3.72 -6.67 18.63
CA PRO A 13 -4.19 -6.71 20.02
C PRO A 13 -3.68 -5.53 20.86
N GLU A 14 -2.48 -5.02 20.54
CA GLU A 14 -1.80 -3.91 21.19
C GLU A 14 -2.56 -2.58 21.06
N TRP A 15 -3.52 -2.50 20.14
CA TRP A 15 -4.38 -1.32 19.97
C TRP A 15 -5.61 -1.32 20.88
N LYS A 16 -5.81 -2.37 21.69
CA LYS A 16 -6.87 -2.40 22.71
C LYS A 16 -6.57 -1.42 23.85
N GLY A 17 -7.62 -0.76 24.33
CA GLY A 17 -7.49 0.30 25.34
C GLY A 17 -7.10 1.67 24.77
N THR A 18 -6.63 1.73 23.52
CA THR A 18 -6.25 3.00 22.86
C THR A 18 -7.11 3.29 21.63
N PHE A 19 -7.03 2.47 20.60
CA PHE A 19 -7.85 2.59 19.40
C PHE A 19 -9.09 1.71 19.45
N TYR A 20 -8.94 0.44 19.87
CA TYR A 20 -10.05 -0.49 20.08
C TYR A 20 -10.50 -0.47 21.53
N PRO A 21 -11.81 -0.66 21.82
CA PRO A 21 -12.26 -1.02 23.15
C PRO A 21 -11.50 -2.23 23.70
N GLU A 22 -11.25 -2.25 25.00
CA GLU A 22 -10.47 -3.30 25.66
C GLU A 22 -11.04 -4.70 25.42
N ASP A 23 -12.36 -4.80 25.46
CA ASP A 23 -13.15 -6.03 25.34
C ASP A 23 -13.55 -6.36 23.89
N LEU A 24 -13.12 -5.56 22.88
CA LEU A 24 -13.54 -5.78 21.50
C LEU A 24 -13.08 -7.16 20.99
N PRO A 25 -14.00 -8.03 20.54
CA PRO A 25 -13.63 -9.30 19.95
C PRO A 25 -12.82 -9.11 18.65
N GLY A 26 -11.78 -9.94 18.42
CA GLY A 26 -10.91 -9.83 17.24
C GLY A 26 -11.68 -9.85 15.91
N LYS A 27 -12.76 -10.64 15.82
CA LYS A 27 -13.65 -10.70 14.63
C LYS A 27 -14.39 -9.40 14.32
N LYS A 28 -14.44 -8.46 15.27
CA LYS A 28 -15.07 -7.14 15.13
C LYS A 28 -14.07 -6.01 14.85
N MET A 29 -12.76 -6.31 14.88
CA MET A 29 -11.73 -5.28 14.68
C MET A 29 -11.84 -4.62 13.31
N LEU A 30 -12.09 -5.39 12.23
CA LEU A 30 -12.21 -4.81 10.88
C LEU A 30 -13.39 -3.86 10.76
N SER A 31 -14.57 -4.25 11.23
CA SER A 31 -15.76 -3.39 11.17
C SER A 31 -15.57 -2.12 12.00
N TYR A 32 -15.03 -2.24 13.22
CA TYR A 32 -14.73 -1.09 14.07
C TYR A 32 -13.70 -0.14 13.42
N TYR A 33 -12.66 -0.69 12.81
CA TYR A 33 -11.64 0.06 12.08
C TYR A 33 -12.26 0.83 10.91
N ALA A 34 -13.07 0.14 10.10
CA ALA A 34 -13.65 0.69 8.88
C ALA A 34 -14.70 1.79 9.10
N GLU A 35 -15.26 1.90 10.31
CA GLU A 35 -16.09 3.05 10.73
C GLU A 35 -15.28 4.33 10.95
N ARG A 36 -13.96 4.23 11.11
CA ARG A 36 -13.07 5.34 11.52
C ARG A 36 -12.03 5.72 10.48
N LEU A 37 -11.59 4.78 9.67
CA LEU A 37 -10.60 4.97 8.62
C LEU A 37 -11.10 4.32 7.33
N GLY A 38 -10.91 5.01 6.20
CA GLY A 38 -11.48 4.61 4.90
C GLY A 38 -10.67 3.58 4.12
N THR A 39 -9.51 3.16 4.61
CA THR A 39 -8.64 2.20 3.93
C THR A 39 -7.73 1.46 4.91
N VAL A 40 -7.26 0.29 4.49
CA VAL A 40 -6.22 -0.47 5.18
C VAL A 40 -5.32 -1.17 4.18
N GLU A 41 -4.02 -1.21 4.45
CA GLU A 41 -3.06 -2.05 3.73
C GLU A 41 -3.01 -3.44 4.37
N ILE A 42 -3.34 -4.46 3.60
CA ILE A 42 -3.35 -5.86 4.05
C ILE A 42 -1.97 -6.49 3.79
N ASN A 43 -1.27 -6.84 4.87
CA ASN A 43 0.07 -7.42 4.81
C ASN A 43 0.11 -8.95 5.05
N ASN A 44 -0.92 -9.55 5.63
CA ASN A 44 -0.95 -11.00 5.87
C ASN A 44 -0.96 -11.82 4.57
N THR A 45 -1.44 -11.27 3.48
CA THR A 45 -1.37 -11.85 2.13
C THR A 45 0.06 -12.02 1.61
N PHE A 46 1.02 -11.30 2.17
CA PHE A 46 2.44 -11.48 1.88
C PHE A 46 2.93 -12.88 2.26
N TYR A 47 2.50 -13.39 3.40
CA TYR A 47 2.94 -14.69 3.91
C TYR A 47 2.14 -15.86 3.33
N ARG A 48 0.91 -15.60 2.92
CA ARG A 48 -0.01 -16.63 2.42
C ARG A 48 -0.93 -16.07 1.34
N MET A 49 -1.05 -16.81 0.23
CA MET A 49 -2.01 -16.51 -0.83
C MET A 49 -3.43 -16.35 -0.25
N PRO A 50 -4.12 -15.24 -0.50
CA PRO A 50 -5.46 -15.02 0.04
C PRO A 50 -6.46 -15.98 -0.60
N LYS A 51 -7.50 -16.35 0.16
CA LYS A 51 -8.64 -17.13 -0.34
C LYS A 51 -9.81 -16.20 -0.66
N ARG A 52 -10.53 -16.48 -1.74
CA ARG A 52 -11.71 -15.69 -2.16
C ARG A 52 -12.75 -15.52 -1.05
N GLU A 53 -13.04 -16.59 -0.31
CA GLU A 53 -14.03 -16.59 0.76
C GLU A 53 -13.63 -15.65 1.90
N MET A 54 -12.34 -15.61 2.23
CA MET A 54 -11.82 -14.68 3.24
C MET A 54 -11.94 -13.23 2.79
N LEU A 55 -11.58 -12.95 1.53
CA LEU A 55 -11.68 -11.60 0.95
C LEU A 55 -13.15 -11.15 0.86
N ALA A 56 -14.04 -12.01 0.42
CA ALA A 56 -15.48 -11.73 0.38
C ALA A 56 -16.02 -11.43 1.80
N GLY A 57 -15.65 -12.21 2.80
CA GLY A 57 -16.03 -11.97 4.19
C GLY A 57 -15.51 -10.64 4.77
N TRP A 58 -14.43 -10.07 4.21
CA TRP A 58 -13.99 -8.72 4.58
C TRP A 58 -14.89 -7.65 3.96
N THR A 59 -15.35 -7.85 2.73
CA THR A 59 -16.23 -6.85 2.08
C THR A 59 -17.58 -6.69 2.80
N GLU A 60 -18.05 -7.73 3.47
CA GLU A 60 -19.28 -7.70 4.27
C GLU A 60 -19.13 -6.90 5.57
N GLN A 61 -17.89 -6.67 6.02
CA GLN A 61 -17.59 -6.00 7.28
C GLN A 61 -17.29 -4.51 7.15
N VAL A 62 -17.23 -3.99 5.92
CA VAL A 62 -16.80 -2.62 5.66
C VAL A 62 -17.80 -1.83 4.82
N PRO A 63 -17.88 -0.50 4.97
CA PRO A 63 -18.74 0.34 4.14
C PRO A 63 -18.40 0.26 2.65
N ALA A 64 -19.31 0.64 1.78
CA ALA A 64 -19.11 0.63 0.32
C ALA A 64 -17.94 1.53 -0.13
N GLY A 65 -17.69 2.64 0.57
CA GLY A 65 -16.58 3.56 0.28
C GLY A 65 -15.22 3.10 0.76
N PHE A 66 -15.14 2.02 1.54
CA PHE A 66 -13.87 1.51 2.06
C PHE A 66 -13.00 0.88 0.95
N ARG A 67 -11.68 1.05 1.06
CA ARG A 67 -10.74 0.49 0.08
C ARG A 67 -9.67 -0.37 0.77
N PHE A 68 -9.44 -1.56 0.23
CA PHE A 68 -8.33 -2.42 0.63
C PHE A 68 -7.15 -2.20 -0.31
N ALA A 69 -5.98 -1.89 0.23
CA ALA A 69 -4.73 -2.05 -0.49
C ALA A 69 -4.15 -3.42 -0.11
N VAL A 70 -3.75 -4.21 -1.08
CA VAL A 70 -3.33 -5.61 -0.82
C VAL A 70 -1.89 -5.81 -1.23
N LYS A 71 -1.05 -6.23 -0.28
CA LYS A 71 0.36 -6.54 -0.55
C LYS A 71 0.48 -7.91 -1.21
N ALA A 72 1.20 -7.97 -2.33
CA ALA A 72 1.43 -9.20 -3.08
C ALA A 72 2.21 -10.26 -2.27
N PRO A 73 1.94 -11.56 -2.48
CA PRO A 73 2.62 -12.65 -1.80
C PRO A 73 4.14 -12.64 -2.03
N GLN A 74 4.91 -12.98 -0.98
CA GLN A 74 6.37 -13.10 -1.05
C GLN A 74 6.85 -14.11 -2.11
N ARG A 75 6.01 -15.09 -2.45
CA ARG A 75 6.30 -16.03 -3.53
C ARG A 75 6.60 -15.32 -4.86
N ILE A 76 5.82 -14.26 -5.18
CA ILE A 76 6.00 -13.46 -6.40
C ILE A 76 7.22 -12.55 -6.27
N THR A 77 7.28 -11.77 -5.18
CA THR A 77 8.22 -10.66 -5.05
C THR A 77 9.59 -11.06 -4.47
N HIS A 78 9.64 -12.02 -3.53
CA HIS A 78 10.84 -12.39 -2.78
C HIS A 78 11.46 -13.70 -3.26
N TRP A 79 10.64 -14.74 -3.49
CA TRP A 79 11.18 -16.03 -3.94
C TRP A 79 11.46 -16.05 -5.43
N LYS A 80 10.44 -15.72 -6.24
CA LYS A 80 10.58 -15.63 -7.69
C LYS A 80 11.23 -14.34 -8.17
N ARG A 81 11.20 -13.27 -7.37
CA ARG A 81 11.82 -11.98 -7.68
C ARG A 81 11.35 -11.44 -9.04
N LEU A 82 10.04 -11.56 -9.30
CA LEU A 82 9.34 -11.20 -10.54
C LEU A 82 9.66 -12.08 -11.77
N VAL A 83 10.60 -13.04 -11.68
CA VAL A 83 10.94 -13.95 -12.79
C VAL A 83 10.02 -15.16 -12.75
N ASP A 84 9.50 -15.59 -13.92
CA ASP A 84 8.56 -16.71 -14.04
C ASP A 84 7.37 -16.66 -13.07
N ALA A 85 6.91 -15.43 -12.77
CA ALA A 85 5.86 -15.17 -11.79
C ALA A 85 4.46 -15.05 -12.40
N GLY A 86 4.29 -15.29 -13.70
CA GLY A 86 3.04 -15.06 -14.44
C GLY A 86 1.85 -15.81 -13.85
N GLU A 87 1.96 -17.12 -13.67
CA GLU A 87 0.87 -17.95 -13.12
C GLU A 87 0.49 -17.55 -11.69
N ASP A 88 1.51 -17.36 -10.81
CA ASP A 88 1.27 -16.95 -9.42
C ASP A 88 0.63 -15.56 -9.36
N THR A 89 1.04 -14.64 -10.25
CA THR A 89 0.50 -13.28 -10.32
C THR A 89 -0.94 -13.30 -10.84
N ALA A 90 -1.22 -14.03 -11.91
CA ALA A 90 -2.57 -14.18 -12.46
C ALA A 90 -3.52 -14.81 -11.43
N PHE A 91 -3.08 -15.87 -10.76
CA PHE A 91 -3.86 -16.51 -9.70
C PHE A 91 -4.13 -15.54 -8.54
N PHE A 92 -3.10 -14.80 -8.07
CA PHE A 92 -3.26 -13.81 -7.02
C PHE A 92 -4.27 -12.72 -7.39
N LEU A 93 -4.12 -12.11 -8.56
CA LEU A 93 -5.04 -11.06 -9.02
C LEU A 93 -6.47 -11.58 -9.15
N ALA A 94 -6.67 -12.80 -9.65
CA ALA A 94 -7.98 -13.43 -9.73
C ALA A 94 -8.63 -13.67 -8.35
N GLN A 95 -7.85 -13.93 -7.28
CA GLN A 95 -8.41 -13.98 -5.93
C GLN A 95 -8.96 -12.61 -5.50
N LEU A 96 -8.27 -11.51 -5.87
CA LEU A 96 -8.65 -10.16 -5.48
C LEU A 96 -9.98 -9.67 -6.09
N ASP A 97 -10.47 -10.30 -7.16
CA ASP A 97 -11.81 -10.02 -7.72
C ASP A 97 -12.91 -10.15 -6.66
N ALA A 98 -12.71 -10.96 -5.61
CA ALA A 98 -13.64 -11.08 -4.51
C ALA A 98 -13.84 -9.79 -3.69
N LEU A 99 -12.91 -8.84 -3.80
CA LEU A 99 -13.04 -7.51 -3.17
C LEU A 99 -13.92 -6.55 -3.99
N GLY A 100 -14.09 -6.83 -5.30
CA GLY A 100 -14.87 -5.98 -6.20
C GLY A 100 -14.43 -4.52 -6.14
N GLU A 101 -15.38 -3.60 -6.05
CA GLU A 101 -15.10 -2.15 -5.95
C GLU A 101 -14.32 -1.72 -4.71
N ARG A 102 -14.22 -2.60 -3.70
CA ARG A 102 -13.43 -2.33 -2.49
C ARG A 102 -11.94 -2.60 -2.67
N LEU A 103 -11.51 -3.17 -3.79
CA LEU A 103 -10.09 -3.27 -4.14
C LEU A 103 -9.58 -1.87 -4.55
N GLY A 104 -8.72 -1.28 -3.72
CA GLY A 104 -8.18 0.06 -3.92
C GLY A 104 -6.87 0.06 -4.68
N ALA A 105 -5.91 -0.77 -4.25
CA ALA A 105 -4.59 -0.88 -4.87
C ALA A 105 -3.93 -2.23 -4.57
N VAL A 106 -2.90 -2.57 -5.34
CA VAL A 106 -2.03 -3.73 -5.09
C VAL A 106 -0.58 -3.26 -4.97
N LEU A 107 0.11 -3.70 -3.91
CA LEU A 107 1.51 -3.36 -3.66
C LEU A 107 2.42 -4.55 -3.96
N PHE A 108 3.35 -4.39 -4.90
CA PHE A 108 4.48 -5.30 -5.11
C PHE A 108 5.74 -4.71 -4.46
N GLN A 109 6.06 -5.14 -3.23
CA GLN A 109 7.26 -4.73 -2.52
C GLN A 109 8.39 -5.72 -2.79
N LEU A 110 9.52 -5.25 -3.30
CA LEU A 110 10.70 -6.07 -3.57
C LEU A 110 11.63 -6.16 -2.35
N PRO A 111 12.41 -7.24 -2.21
CA PRO A 111 13.31 -7.40 -1.08
C PRO A 111 14.54 -6.46 -1.18
N PRO A 112 15.13 -6.06 -0.04
CA PRO A 112 16.21 -5.07 -0.01
C PRO A 112 17.51 -5.52 -0.70
N HIS A 113 17.72 -6.83 -0.84
CA HIS A 113 18.89 -7.37 -1.53
C HIS A 113 18.70 -7.55 -3.05
N LEU A 114 17.49 -7.31 -3.57
CA LEU A 114 17.23 -7.46 -5.00
C LEU A 114 17.68 -6.21 -5.75
N LYS A 115 18.76 -6.34 -6.49
CA LYS A 115 19.27 -5.32 -7.41
C LYS A 115 18.48 -5.32 -8.71
N ARG A 116 18.45 -4.17 -9.38
CA ARG A 116 18.01 -4.04 -10.77
C ARG A 116 18.88 -4.89 -11.68
N ASP A 117 18.31 -5.40 -12.75
CA ASP A 117 19.09 -6.12 -13.78
C ASP A 117 20.10 -5.18 -14.45
N PRO A 118 21.33 -5.64 -14.75
CA PRO A 118 22.31 -4.86 -15.46
C PRO A 118 21.83 -4.50 -16.88
N PRO A 119 22.32 -3.40 -17.46
CA PRO A 119 22.06 -3.08 -18.86
C PRO A 119 22.50 -4.22 -19.79
N GLY A 120 21.62 -4.62 -20.72
CA GLY A 120 21.86 -5.71 -21.66
C GLY A 120 21.42 -7.10 -21.18
N GLU A 121 21.04 -7.25 -19.92
CA GLU A 121 20.37 -8.44 -19.40
C GLU A 121 18.84 -8.34 -19.62
N PRO A 122 18.11 -9.49 -19.59
CA PRO A 122 16.66 -9.47 -19.63
C PRO A 122 16.07 -8.64 -18.46
N ASP A 123 15.29 -7.63 -18.78
CA ASP A 123 14.69 -6.74 -17.80
C ASP A 123 13.44 -7.40 -17.17
N ARG A 124 13.61 -7.92 -15.96
CA ARG A 124 12.50 -8.54 -15.19
C ARG A 124 11.38 -7.58 -14.87
N LEU A 125 11.69 -6.28 -14.66
CA LEU A 125 10.67 -5.28 -14.37
C LEU A 125 9.80 -5.04 -15.60
N ALA A 126 10.40 -4.83 -16.77
CA ALA A 126 9.65 -4.62 -18.02
C ALA A 126 8.76 -5.82 -18.35
N ALA A 127 9.29 -7.05 -18.21
CA ALA A 127 8.51 -8.27 -18.38
C ALA A 127 7.33 -8.34 -17.38
N PHE A 128 7.57 -8.01 -16.10
CA PHE A 128 6.54 -8.05 -15.07
C PHE A 128 5.48 -6.96 -15.24
N LEU A 129 5.85 -5.75 -15.66
CA LEU A 129 4.90 -4.68 -15.95
C LEU A 129 3.89 -5.11 -17.02
N SER A 130 4.33 -5.87 -18.02
CA SER A 130 3.44 -6.43 -19.05
C SER A 130 2.43 -7.44 -18.48
N LEU A 131 2.80 -8.21 -17.42
CA LEU A 131 1.90 -9.14 -16.76
C LEU A 131 0.80 -8.44 -15.97
N VAL A 132 1.08 -7.25 -15.42
CA VAL A 132 0.13 -6.51 -14.55
C VAL A 132 -0.60 -5.39 -15.30
N ALA A 133 -0.38 -5.20 -16.61
CA ALA A 133 -0.97 -4.14 -17.40
C ALA A 133 -2.50 -4.09 -17.35
N ASN A 134 -3.16 -5.25 -17.21
CA ASN A 134 -4.61 -5.40 -17.12
C ASN A 134 -5.09 -5.79 -15.71
N ALA A 135 -4.34 -5.40 -14.67
CA ALA A 135 -4.72 -5.70 -13.29
C ALA A 135 -6.06 -5.02 -12.92
N PRO A 136 -6.88 -5.64 -12.05
CA PRO A 136 -8.20 -5.12 -11.69
C PRO A 136 -8.16 -3.86 -10.81
N ALA A 137 -6.96 -3.42 -10.38
CA ALA A 137 -6.76 -2.24 -9.55
C ALA A 137 -5.41 -1.56 -9.83
N PRO A 138 -5.24 -0.31 -9.39
CA PRO A 138 -3.96 0.40 -9.44
C PRO A 138 -2.81 -0.39 -8.81
N ILE A 139 -1.65 -0.43 -9.47
CA ILE A 139 -0.47 -1.19 -9.05
C ILE A 139 0.62 -0.25 -8.55
N ALA A 140 1.11 -0.49 -7.33
CA ALA A 140 2.25 0.21 -6.75
C ALA A 140 3.45 -0.74 -6.59
N PHE A 141 4.66 -0.22 -6.84
CA PHE A 141 5.92 -0.92 -6.61
C PHE A 141 6.72 -0.25 -5.52
N GLU A 142 7.18 -1.00 -4.52
CA GLU A 142 8.10 -0.52 -3.50
C GLU A 142 9.47 -1.19 -3.72
N PHE A 143 10.47 -0.38 -4.00
CA PHE A 143 11.86 -0.80 -4.12
C PHE A 143 12.60 -0.49 -2.82
N ARG A 144 13.56 -1.34 -2.45
CA ARG A 144 14.34 -1.18 -1.22
C ARG A 144 15.84 -1.20 -1.44
N HIS A 145 16.30 -1.48 -2.66
CA HIS A 145 17.70 -1.41 -3.04
C HIS A 145 17.96 -0.16 -3.87
N GLU A 146 19.04 0.55 -3.60
CA GLU A 146 19.42 1.81 -4.24
C GLU A 146 19.53 1.73 -5.77
N SER A 147 19.87 0.56 -6.33
CA SER A 147 19.98 0.38 -7.78
C SER A 147 18.67 0.61 -8.55
N TRP A 148 17.54 0.69 -7.84
CA TRP A 148 16.24 1.01 -8.42
C TRP A 148 15.95 2.52 -8.42
N ASN A 149 16.80 3.35 -7.76
CA ASN A 149 16.68 4.81 -7.73
C ASN A 149 17.20 5.43 -9.03
N ASP A 150 16.64 5.00 -10.15
CA ASP A 150 17.00 5.45 -11.49
C ASP A 150 15.73 6.08 -12.13
N PRO A 151 15.81 7.30 -12.69
CA PRO A 151 14.69 7.93 -13.38
C PRO A 151 14.02 7.04 -14.42
N ALA A 152 14.79 6.24 -15.15
CA ALA A 152 14.26 5.31 -16.16
C ALA A 152 13.35 4.23 -15.57
N VAL A 153 13.57 3.83 -14.30
CA VAL A 153 12.68 2.91 -13.58
C VAL A 153 11.35 3.59 -13.30
N GLY A 154 11.39 4.83 -12.80
CA GLY A 154 10.19 5.64 -12.56
C GLY A 154 9.38 5.84 -13.83
N GLU A 155 10.04 6.22 -14.92
CA GLU A 155 9.42 6.41 -16.24
C GLU A 155 8.75 5.13 -16.75
N ALA A 156 9.43 3.98 -16.64
CA ALA A 156 8.87 2.69 -17.07
C ALA A 156 7.61 2.31 -16.26
N ILE A 157 7.65 2.52 -14.93
CA ILE A 157 6.50 2.24 -14.05
C ILE A 157 5.32 3.16 -14.36
N VAL A 158 5.57 4.46 -14.47
CA VAL A 158 4.53 5.45 -14.78
C VAL A 158 3.98 5.23 -16.19
N GLY A 159 4.85 4.93 -17.17
CA GLY A 159 4.45 4.60 -18.54
C GLY A 159 3.56 3.35 -18.63
N ALA A 160 3.71 2.41 -17.71
CA ALA A 160 2.84 1.24 -17.57
C ALA A 160 1.54 1.51 -16.78
N GLY A 161 1.25 2.77 -16.39
CA GLY A 161 0.07 3.13 -15.61
C GLY A 161 0.16 2.76 -14.11
N CYS A 162 1.36 2.39 -13.65
CA CYS A 162 1.64 2.06 -12.25
C CYS A 162 2.22 3.26 -11.48
N THR A 163 2.49 3.09 -10.19
CA THR A 163 3.19 4.10 -9.37
C THR A 163 4.35 3.49 -8.59
N VAL A 164 5.33 4.31 -8.25
CA VAL A 164 6.34 3.95 -7.26
C VAL A 164 5.83 4.34 -5.88
N CYS A 165 5.87 3.40 -4.95
CA CYS A 165 5.52 3.65 -3.55
C CYS A 165 6.56 4.58 -2.92
N ALA A 166 6.12 5.75 -2.47
CA ALA A 166 6.93 6.63 -1.65
C ALA A 166 6.96 6.10 -0.21
N SER A 167 8.11 5.58 0.23
CA SER A 167 8.27 5.02 1.57
C SER A 167 9.41 5.73 2.30
N ASP A 168 9.09 6.39 3.40
CA ASP A 168 10.09 7.02 4.26
C ASP A 168 10.56 6.09 5.40
N THR A 169 11.64 6.46 6.04
CA THR A 169 12.18 5.91 7.29
C THR A 169 12.84 7.04 8.06
N ASP A 170 13.28 6.76 9.29
CA ASP A 170 14.01 7.78 10.08
C ASP A 170 15.32 8.20 9.41
N GLU A 171 15.91 7.34 8.55
CA GLU A 171 17.18 7.60 7.86
C GLU A 171 16.99 8.23 6.47
N ALA A 172 15.80 8.15 5.88
CA ALA A 172 15.58 8.57 4.51
C ALA A 172 14.17 9.12 4.28
N ASP A 173 14.10 10.28 3.64
CA ASP A 173 12.84 10.82 3.17
C ASP A 173 12.35 10.10 1.91
N ALA A 174 11.04 9.97 1.80
CA ALA A 174 10.43 9.36 0.63
C ALA A 174 10.44 10.33 -0.57
N ALA A 175 10.90 9.82 -1.71
CA ALA A 175 10.79 10.51 -2.99
C ALA A 175 9.45 10.15 -3.66
N ILE A 176 8.76 11.16 -4.18
CA ILE A 176 7.59 10.97 -5.05
C ILE A 176 8.08 10.98 -6.50
N VAL A 177 7.79 9.92 -7.24
CA VAL A 177 8.06 9.86 -8.67
C VAL A 177 6.94 10.61 -9.41
N PRO A 178 7.27 11.65 -10.20
CA PRO A 178 6.26 12.45 -10.88
C PRO A 178 5.58 11.71 -12.03
N GLY A 179 4.39 12.18 -12.43
CA GLY A 179 3.68 11.71 -13.63
C GLY A 179 2.72 10.55 -13.43
N ALA A 180 2.72 9.90 -12.27
CA ALA A 180 1.75 8.86 -11.96
C ALA A 180 0.32 9.44 -11.84
N ARG A 181 -0.71 8.62 -12.12
CA ARG A 181 -2.12 9.00 -11.96
C ARG A 181 -2.62 8.88 -10.52
N PHE A 182 -1.91 8.14 -9.68
CA PHE A 182 -2.26 7.96 -8.28
C PHE A 182 -1.02 7.87 -7.39
N GLY A 183 -1.18 8.21 -6.11
CA GLY A 183 -0.14 8.12 -5.10
C GLY A 183 -0.29 6.90 -4.20
N TYR A 184 0.83 6.31 -3.79
CA TYR A 184 0.88 5.26 -2.78
C TYR A 184 2.04 5.55 -1.81
N LEU A 185 1.70 5.80 -0.53
CA LEU A 185 2.68 6.21 0.47
C LEU A 185 2.67 5.26 1.66
N ARG A 186 3.85 4.95 2.16
CA ARG A 186 4.06 4.21 3.40
C ARG A 186 4.91 5.05 4.33
N LEU A 187 4.27 5.68 5.31
CA LEU A 187 4.89 6.56 6.29
C LEU A 187 5.36 5.72 7.48
N ARG A 188 6.69 5.61 7.65
CA ARG A 188 7.34 4.61 8.49
C ARG A 188 8.38 5.19 9.45
N LYS A 189 8.53 6.52 9.53
CA LYS A 189 9.35 7.16 10.57
C LYS A 189 8.79 6.79 11.94
N THR A 190 9.62 6.80 12.96
CA THR A 190 9.21 6.45 14.33
C THR A 190 8.05 7.30 14.81
N ASP A 191 8.02 8.59 14.43
CA ASP A 191 6.91 9.50 14.74
C ASP A 191 6.78 10.63 13.71
N TYR A 192 5.64 11.32 13.75
CA TYR A 192 5.33 12.50 12.97
C TYR A 192 4.65 13.53 13.86
N ASP A 193 5.21 14.73 13.91
CA ASP A 193 4.52 15.88 14.48
C ASP A 193 3.56 16.53 13.44
N ASP A 194 2.79 17.49 13.89
CA ASP A 194 1.83 18.20 13.03
C ASP A 194 2.50 18.92 11.86
N ALA A 195 3.75 19.39 12.03
CA ALA A 195 4.48 20.08 10.97
C ALA A 195 4.85 19.10 9.85
N ALA A 196 5.38 17.93 10.20
CA ALA A 196 5.71 16.86 9.25
C ALA A 196 4.45 16.32 8.53
N LEU A 197 3.33 16.18 9.26
CA LEU A 197 2.06 15.75 8.65
C LEU A 197 1.51 16.82 7.68
N ARG A 198 1.61 18.12 8.00
CA ARG A 198 1.22 19.21 7.09
C ARG A 198 2.11 19.29 5.87
N GLU A 199 3.41 19.08 6.03
CA GLU A 199 4.33 18.99 4.89
C GLU A 199 3.93 17.88 3.94
N TRP A 200 3.67 16.68 4.44
CA TRP A 200 3.14 15.59 3.62
C TRP A 200 1.82 15.94 2.95
N ALA A 201 0.88 16.55 3.67
CA ALA A 201 -0.39 16.99 3.10
C ALA A 201 -0.20 18.01 1.96
N ALA A 202 0.73 18.94 2.11
CA ALA A 202 1.08 19.90 1.05
C ALA A 202 1.68 19.19 -0.17
N ARG A 203 2.68 18.32 0.05
CA ARG A 203 3.32 17.52 -1.02
C ARG A 203 2.31 16.70 -1.82
N LEU A 204 1.28 16.14 -1.16
CA LEU A 204 0.24 15.38 -1.84
C LEU A 204 -0.69 16.30 -2.67
N ARG A 205 -1.04 17.47 -2.14
CA ARG A 205 -1.90 18.43 -2.86
C ARG A 205 -1.26 18.95 -4.15
N ASP A 206 0.06 19.05 -4.17
CA ASP A 206 0.82 19.49 -5.33
C ASP A 206 0.91 18.44 -6.44
N GLN A 207 0.44 17.20 -6.16
CA GLN A 207 0.39 16.16 -7.18
C GLN A 207 -0.90 16.22 -8.00
N GLY A 208 -0.81 16.01 -9.29
CA GLY A 208 -1.96 15.88 -10.18
C GLY A 208 -2.71 14.54 -10.09
N TRP A 209 -2.67 13.88 -8.94
CA TRP A 209 -3.24 12.55 -8.75
C TRP A 209 -4.78 12.55 -8.71
N GLU A 210 -5.38 11.54 -9.28
CA GLU A 210 -6.83 11.28 -9.15
C GLU A 210 -7.15 10.78 -7.75
N ARG A 211 -6.26 9.98 -7.15
CA ARG A 211 -6.39 9.40 -5.81
C ARG A 211 -5.02 9.20 -5.15
N ALA A 212 -5.02 9.13 -3.82
CA ALA A 212 -3.83 8.80 -3.05
C ALA A 212 -4.16 7.86 -1.90
N PHE A 213 -3.28 6.88 -1.67
CA PHE A 213 -3.30 5.97 -0.54
C PHE A 213 -2.13 6.28 0.39
N VAL A 214 -2.40 6.51 1.67
CA VAL A 214 -1.39 6.84 2.69
C VAL A 214 -1.54 5.87 3.85
N PHE A 215 -0.47 5.13 4.15
CA PHE A 215 -0.47 4.12 5.20
C PHE A 215 0.61 4.40 6.25
N PHE A 216 0.18 4.57 7.49
CA PHE A 216 1.06 4.64 8.65
C PHE A 216 1.41 3.24 9.13
N LYS A 217 2.72 2.96 9.25
CA LYS A 217 3.20 1.66 9.75
C LYS A 217 3.71 1.79 11.19
N HIS A 218 2.76 1.90 12.12
CA HIS A 218 3.04 1.99 13.55
C HIS A 218 2.13 0.99 14.26
N GLU A 219 2.73 -0.09 14.74
CA GLU A 219 2.00 -1.22 15.35
C GLU A 219 1.78 -0.99 16.85
N ASP A 220 2.63 -0.17 17.48
CA ASP A 220 2.64 0.05 18.93
C ASP A 220 1.47 0.94 19.39
N GLU A 221 0.82 0.55 20.47
CA GLU A 221 -0.15 1.33 21.28
C GLU A 221 -1.22 2.13 20.49
N GLY A 222 -1.55 1.72 19.29
CA GLY A 222 -2.53 2.42 18.45
C GLY A 222 -2.01 3.73 17.84
N ARG A 223 -0.70 3.95 17.79
CA ARG A 223 -0.08 5.16 17.21
C ARG A 223 -0.44 5.33 15.72
N GLY A 224 -0.43 4.24 14.94
CA GLY A 224 -0.79 4.28 13.52
C GLY A 224 -2.18 4.87 13.26
N PRO A 225 -3.25 4.38 13.88
CA PRO A 225 -4.58 4.97 13.76
C PRO A 225 -4.68 6.42 14.24
N GLN A 226 -3.93 6.81 15.28
CA GLN A 226 -3.89 8.19 15.77
C GLN A 226 -3.29 9.13 14.72
N LEU A 227 -2.14 8.75 14.13
CA LEU A 227 -1.49 9.50 13.06
C LEU A 227 -2.37 9.60 11.81
N ALA A 228 -3.03 8.50 11.43
CA ALA A 228 -3.94 8.49 10.29
C ALA A 228 -5.13 9.45 10.51
N LYS A 229 -5.74 9.47 11.69
CA LYS A 229 -6.80 10.43 12.03
C LYS A 229 -6.28 11.86 12.03
N ARG A 230 -5.12 12.10 12.67
CA ARG A 230 -4.52 13.43 12.73
C ARG A 230 -4.20 13.98 11.35
N PHE A 231 -3.68 13.12 10.46
CA PHE A 231 -3.43 13.48 9.07
C PHE A 231 -4.73 13.90 8.34
N LEU A 232 -5.82 13.16 8.53
CA LEU A 232 -7.14 13.51 7.95
C LEU A 232 -7.68 14.85 8.46
N GLU A 233 -7.53 15.14 9.75
CA GLU A 233 -7.90 16.44 10.34
C GLU A 233 -7.13 17.58 9.67
N LEU A 234 -5.80 17.47 9.62
CA LEU A 234 -4.91 18.46 9.00
C LEU A 234 -5.14 18.60 7.48
N TRP A 235 -5.54 17.51 6.83
CA TRP A 235 -5.96 17.56 5.43
C TRP A 235 -7.23 18.37 5.23
N GLY A 236 -8.17 18.33 6.17
CA GLY A 236 -9.41 19.14 6.14
C GLY A 236 -9.22 20.62 6.49
N GLU A 237 -8.15 20.98 7.18
CA GLU A 237 -7.76 22.36 7.48
C GLU A 237 -7.26 23.02 6.18
N ARG A 238 -7.97 24.06 5.67
CA ARG A 238 -7.58 24.84 4.48
C ARG A 238 -6.89 26.13 4.88
#